data_9ef4c8cce653677aafbe8881d22dd68a
#
_entry.id   9ef4c8cce653677aafbe8881d22dd68a
#
_cell.length_a   1.000
_cell.length_b   1.000
_cell.length_c   1.000
_cell.angle_alpha   90.00
_cell.angle_beta   90.00
_cell.angle_gamma   90.00
#
_symmetry.space_group_name_H-M   'P 1'
#
loop_
_entity.id
_entity.type
_entity.pdbx_description
1 polymer ?
#
loop_
_entity_poly.entity_id
_entity_poly.type
_entity_poly.pdbx_seq_one_letter_code
_entity_poly.pdbx_strand_id
1 'polypeptide(L)'
;MEFSNIDKLKALAIVNVFETSKPFGDYAACVILNDGAGVSYGINQFTHRSGSLSAVVYCYLKNGGMIGRTILEANLLNLQARSARSINLLAADKGFKKALKAAAVSREMRFAQNQVAFERYLKPAIEVCRGSAFTLPLSLAVIYDSINHGSWEKIRDRVGKCDSEKAWITEYVRKRDAWLLSIPRLMNTRYRTRFFLDQIATGRWDLELPLTVHGIELTKEMFSRQTAENAKDSAVGPLDKPAATQAGPVITKPHSFPPNSANNPQIETQPPINAEENSRLEKIEAKVVETAARYDRFEKTVTTMVTRKDAAKSLWTTIAGSIWQSFWALFAFLVGLPREVWLIVAIIAAAFGLFYLYRQIALGKIREQSQNTGEKYA
;
A
#
# COMPACT_ATOMS: atom_id res chain seq x y z
N MET A 1 22.20 -2.79 -15.67
CA MET A 1 21.88 -4.22 -15.85
C MET A 1 20.41 -4.42 -15.52
N GLU A 2 19.70 -5.28 -16.26
CA GLU A 2 18.29 -5.53 -16.02
C GLU A 2 18.12 -6.96 -15.51
N PHE A 3 17.26 -7.16 -14.49
CA PHE A 3 16.95 -8.51 -13.99
C PHE A 3 16.27 -9.35 -15.08
N SER A 4 16.68 -10.60 -15.20
CA SER A 4 16.05 -11.54 -16.13
C SER A 4 14.59 -11.82 -15.74
N ASN A 5 13.80 -12.34 -16.66
CA ASN A 5 12.41 -12.72 -16.36
C ASN A 5 12.34 -13.81 -15.29
N ILE A 6 13.34 -14.72 -15.25
CA ILE A 6 13.38 -15.76 -14.23
C ILE A 6 13.69 -15.18 -12.83
N ASP A 7 14.52 -14.15 -12.72
CA ASP A 7 14.81 -13.50 -11.44
C ASP A 7 13.59 -12.77 -10.91
N LYS A 8 12.86 -12.08 -11.79
CA LYS A 8 11.57 -11.44 -11.46
C LYS A 8 10.55 -12.48 -10.99
N LEU A 9 10.44 -13.61 -11.67
CA LEU A 9 9.55 -14.71 -11.29
C LEU A 9 9.95 -15.37 -9.97
N LYS A 10 11.25 -15.54 -9.69
CA LYS A 10 11.74 -16.04 -8.39
C LYS A 10 11.33 -15.10 -7.26
N ALA A 11 11.55 -13.80 -7.41
CA ALA A 11 11.14 -12.82 -6.40
C ALA A 11 9.63 -12.87 -6.15
N LEU A 12 8.81 -12.93 -7.21
CA LEU A 12 7.35 -13.09 -7.11
C LEU A 12 6.97 -14.38 -6.38
N ALA A 13 7.56 -15.52 -6.76
CA ALA A 13 7.22 -16.81 -6.18
C ALA A 13 7.56 -16.89 -4.69
N ILE A 14 8.70 -16.36 -4.28
CA ILE A 14 9.12 -16.30 -2.87
C ILE A 14 8.07 -15.52 -2.06
N VAL A 15 7.68 -14.33 -2.50
CA VAL A 15 6.71 -13.49 -1.78
C VAL A 15 5.32 -14.12 -1.80
N ASN A 16 4.90 -14.72 -2.91
CA ASN A 16 3.62 -15.43 -2.99
C ASN A 16 3.56 -16.61 -2.01
N VAL A 17 4.66 -17.35 -1.85
CA VAL A 17 4.74 -18.41 -0.81
C VAL A 17 4.59 -17.81 0.57
N PHE A 18 5.23 -16.69 0.87
CA PHE A 18 5.07 -16.01 2.16
C PHE A 18 3.64 -15.54 2.44
N GLU A 19 2.90 -15.11 1.41
CA GLU A 19 1.54 -14.59 1.56
C GLU A 19 0.46 -15.69 1.57
N THR A 20 0.62 -16.70 0.70
CA THR A 20 -0.47 -17.64 0.39
C THR A 20 -0.06 -19.12 0.42
N SER A 21 1.20 -19.43 0.68
CA SER A 21 1.80 -20.77 0.55
C SER A 21 1.67 -21.36 -0.87
N LYS A 22 1.46 -20.52 -1.88
CA LYS A 22 1.37 -20.90 -3.29
C LYS A 22 2.35 -20.09 -4.13
N PRO A 23 3.33 -20.72 -4.83
CA PRO A 23 4.39 -20.00 -5.56
C PRO A 23 3.88 -18.99 -6.61
N PHE A 24 2.79 -19.33 -7.27
CA PHE A 24 2.21 -18.48 -8.32
C PHE A 24 0.87 -17.85 -7.88
N GLY A 25 0.61 -17.86 -6.55
CA GLY A 25 -0.54 -17.26 -5.95
C GLY A 25 -1.85 -18.03 -6.21
N ASP A 26 -2.95 -17.46 -5.75
CA ASP A 26 -4.30 -17.95 -6.00
C ASP A 26 -5.16 -16.80 -6.54
N TYR A 27 -5.39 -16.81 -7.86
CA TYR A 27 -6.18 -15.77 -8.53
C TYR A 27 -7.63 -15.68 -8.03
N ALA A 28 -8.17 -16.77 -7.48
CA ALA A 28 -9.54 -16.85 -6.97
C ALA A 28 -9.66 -16.64 -5.46
N ALA A 29 -8.54 -16.55 -4.74
CA ALA A 29 -8.55 -16.29 -3.31
C ALA A 29 -9.38 -15.04 -3.01
N CYS A 30 -10.38 -15.16 -2.13
CA CYS A 30 -11.26 -14.05 -1.78
C CYS A 30 -11.68 -14.22 -0.33
N VAL A 31 -11.10 -13.42 0.54
CA VAL A 31 -11.29 -13.48 1.99
C VAL A 31 -11.67 -12.10 2.54
N ILE A 32 -12.27 -12.10 3.72
CA ILE A 32 -12.53 -10.91 4.50
C ILE A 32 -11.84 -11.11 5.83
N LEU A 33 -10.96 -10.19 6.17
CA LEU A 33 -10.25 -10.16 7.44
C LEU A 33 -10.92 -9.12 8.35
N ASN A 34 -10.94 -9.38 9.66
CA ASN A 34 -11.49 -8.45 10.66
C ASN A 34 -10.54 -7.28 10.98
N ASP A 35 -9.73 -6.86 10.02
CA ASP A 35 -8.76 -5.75 10.12
C ASP A 35 -9.27 -4.45 9.48
N GLY A 36 -10.51 -4.47 8.98
CA GLY A 36 -11.13 -3.36 8.28
C GLY A 36 -10.60 -3.13 6.87
N ALA A 37 -9.80 -4.05 6.31
CA ALA A 37 -9.34 -3.95 4.92
C ALA A 37 -10.45 -4.23 3.89
N GLY A 38 -11.55 -4.86 4.35
CA GLY A 38 -12.66 -5.29 3.52
C GLY A 38 -12.34 -6.56 2.73
N VAL A 39 -12.82 -6.62 1.50
CA VAL A 39 -12.52 -7.75 0.62
C VAL A 39 -11.05 -7.74 0.23
N SER A 40 -10.37 -8.86 0.46
CA SER A 40 -9.02 -9.18 -0.01
C SER A 40 -9.12 -10.24 -1.10
N TYR A 41 -8.49 -10.00 -2.25
CA TYR A 41 -8.69 -10.81 -3.45
C TYR A 41 -7.40 -11.11 -4.21
N GLY A 42 -7.28 -12.32 -4.72
CA GLY A 42 -6.28 -12.75 -5.69
C GLY A 42 -4.87 -12.93 -5.15
N ILE A 43 -3.91 -13.00 -6.08
CA ILE A 43 -2.52 -13.43 -5.86
C ILE A 43 -1.76 -12.63 -4.80
N ASN A 44 -2.01 -11.32 -4.70
CA ASN A 44 -1.37 -10.42 -3.74
C ASN A 44 -2.35 -9.93 -2.66
N GLN A 45 -3.48 -10.61 -2.48
CA GLN A 45 -4.52 -10.18 -1.53
C GLN A 45 -4.85 -8.69 -1.68
N PHE A 46 -5.18 -8.29 -2.91
CA PHE A 46 -5.57 -6.90 -3.21
C PHE A 46 -6.77 -6.49 -2.38
N THR A 47 -6.63 -5.43 -1.56
CA THR A 47 -7.67 -5.05 -0.61
C THR A 47 -8.50 -3.88 -1.10
N HIS A 48 -9.76 -3.83 -0.64
CA HIS A 48 -10.65 -2.69 -0.90
C HIS A 48 -10.07 -1.40 -0.30
N ARG A 49 -9.68 -1.42 0.97
CA ARG A 49 -9.15 -0.23 1.69
C ARG A 49 -7.91 0.38 1.04
N SER A 50 -6.98 -0.43 0.55
CA SER A 50 -5.78 0.07 -0.12
C SER A 50 -6.06 0.64 -1.52
N GLY A 51 -7.23 0.34 -2.09
CA GLY A 51 -7.58 0.65 -3.47
C GLY A 51 -6.88 -0.24 -4.51
N SER A 52 -6.14 -1.27 -4.07
CA SER A 52 -5.54 -2.22 -5.01
C SER A 52 -6.59 -3.10 -5.70
N LEU A 53 -7.65 -3.48 -4.97
CA LEU A 53 -8.74 -4.23 -5.54
C LEU A 53 -9.50 -3.41 -6.60
N SER A 54 -9.74 -2.12 -6.37
CA SER A 54 -10.37 -1.26 -7.39
C SER A 54 -9.52 -1.13 -8.65
N ALA A 55 -8.18 -1.08 -8.51
CA ALA A 55 -7.28 -1.06 -9.65
C ALA A 55 -7.33 -2.36 -10.46
N VAL A 56 -7.40 -3.53 -9.78
CA VAL A 56 -7.56 -4.84 -10.46
C VAL A 56 -8.88 -4.89 -11.22
N VAL A 57 -10.00 -4.54 -10.58
CA VAL A 57 -11.33 -4.56 -11.24
C VAL A 57 -11.37 -3.59 -12.41
N TYR A 58 -10.84 -2.37 -12.25
CA TYR A 58 -10.75 -1.41 -13.34
C TYR A 58 -9.91 -1.94 -14.51
N CYS A 59 -8.73 -2.50 -14.24
CA CYS A 59 -7.87 -3.10 -15.26
C CYS A 59 -8.57 -4.26 -15.99
N TYR A 60 -9.26 -5.13 -15.25
CA TYR A 60 -10.06 -6.22 -15.79
C TYR A 60 -11.12 -5.74 -16.78
N LEU A 61 -11.93 -4.77 -16.36
CA LEU A 61 -13.02 -4.23 -17.17
C LEU A 61 -12.49 -3.51 -18.42
N LYS A 62 -11.39 -2.76 -18.27
CA LYS A 62 -10.74 -2.04 -19.38
C LYS A 62 -10.16 -3.00 -20.43
N ASN A 63 -9.71 -4.18 -20.03
CA ASN A 63 -9.17 -5.20 -20.93
C ASN A 63 -10.23 -6.18 -21.44
N GLY A 64 -11.50 -5.80 -21.43
CA GLY A 64 -12.58 -6.56 -22.04
C GLY A 64 -13.11 -7.71 -21.20
N GLY A 65 -12.81 -7.76 -19.90
CA GLY A 65 -13.31 -8.80 -19.02
C GLY A 65 -14.84 -8.86 -18.99
N MET A 66 -15.43 -10.05 -19.23
CA MET A 66 -16.88 -10.24 -19.36
C MET A 66 -17.51 -11.01 -18.21
N ILE A 67 -16.76 -11.91 -17.55
CA ILE A 67 -17.30 -12.74 -16.46
C ILE A 67 -17.61 -11.87 -15.24
N GLY A 68 -18.87 -11.80 -14.84
CA GLY A 68 -19.32 -10.97 -13.71
C GLY A 68 -19.30 -9.46 -13.98
N ARG A 69 -19.09 -9.03 -15.25
CA ARG A 69 -18.91 -7.66 -15.67
C ARG A 69 -19.94 -6.70 -15.09
N THR A 70 -21.21 -6.97 -15.26
CA THR A 70 -22.31 -6.10 -14.79
C THR A 70 -22.23 -5.82 -13.28
N ILE A 71 -21.92 -6.85 -12.48
CA ILE A 71 -21.80 -6.70 -11.02
C ILE A 71 -20.52 -5.90 -10.67
N LEU A 72 -19.41 -6.18 -11.34
CA LEU A 72 -18.13 -5.51 -11.07
C LEU A 72 -18.16 -4.04 -11.48
N GLU A 73 -18.78 -3.70 -12.62
CA GLU A 73 -18.97 -2.31 -13.08
C GLU A 73 -19.88 -1.53 -12.12
N ALA A 74 -21.03 -2.10 -11.74
CA ALA A 74 -21.96 -1.46 -10.81
C ALA A 74 -21.34 -1.15 -9.45
N ASN A 75 -20.34 -1.92 -9.03
CA ASN A 75 -19.65 -1.75 -7.74
C ASN A 75 -18.30 -0.99 -7.83
N LEU A 76 -17.90 -0.54 -9.01
CA LEU A 76 -16.59 0.09 -9.18
C LEU A 76 -16.46 1.40 -8.37
N LEU A 77 -17.49 2.23 -8.33
CA LEU A 77 -17.52 3.46 -7.52
C LEU A 77 -17.42 3.17 -6.03
N ASN A 78 -18.12 2.14 -5.55
CA ASN A 78 -18.01 1.70 -4.15
C ASN A 78 -16.59 1.23 -3.82
N LEU A 79 -15.92 0.51 -4.73
CA LEU A 79 -14.53 0.10 -4.57
C LEU A 79 -13.57 1.30 -4.52
N GLN A 80 -13.83 2.33 -5.30
CA GLN A 80 -13.02 3.55 -5.34
C GLN A 80 -13.23 4.43 -4.11
N ALA A 81 -14.44 4.45 -3.55
CA ALA A 81 -14.78 5.29 -2.40
C ALA A 81 -13.98 4.97 -1.14
N ARG A 82 -13.60 3.72 -0.92
CA ARG A 82 -12.79 3.24 0.23
C ARG A 82 -13.26 3.72 1.61
N SER A 83 -14.51 4.17 1.71
CA SER A 83 -15.15 4.55 2.97
C SER A 83 -15.48 3.31 3.81
N ALA A 84 -15.61 3.44 5.13
CA ALA A 84 -16.02 2.33 5.98
C ALA A 84 -17.36 1.74 5.53
N ARG A 85 -18.31 2.59 5.10
CA ARG A 85 -19.61 2.17 4.56
C ARG A 85 -19.45 1.32 3.30
N SER A 86 -18.67 1.77 2.30
CA SER A 86 -18.45 1.02 1.06
C SER A 86 -17.70 -0.29 1.29
N ILE A 87 -16.73 -0.28 2.21
CA ILE A 87 -15.98 -1.47 2.61
C ILE A 87 -16.92 -2.52 3.20
N ASN A 88 -17.75 -2.15 4.17
CA ASN A 88 -18.71 -3.06 4.81
C ASN A 88 -19.78 -3.55 3.82
N LEU A 89 -20.27 -2.65 2.95
CA LEU A 89 -21.24 -2.99 1.90
C LEU A 89 -20.71 -4.12 1.01
N LEU A 90 -19.52 -3.96 0.43
CA LEU A 90 -18.94 -4.96 -0.47
C LEU A 90 -18.44 -6.21 0.25
N ALA A 91 -18.01 -6.09 1.50
CA ALA A 91 -17.66 -7.24 2.34
C ALA A 91 -18.90 -8.14 2.59
N ALA A 92 -20.08 -7.56 2.78
CA ALA A 92 -21.33 -8.28 2.95
C ALA A 92 -21.90 -8.84 1.62
N ASP A 93 -21.58 -8.23 0.47
CA ASP A 93 -22.15 -8.59 -0.84
C ASP A 93 -21.62 -9.94 -1.33
N LYS A 94 -22.48 -10.97 -1.23
CA LYS A 94 -22.16 -12.33 -1.73
C LYS A 94 -22.07 -12.36 -3.26
N GLY A 95 -22.87 -11.56 -3.96
CA GLY A 95 -22.88 -11.47 -5.42
C GLY A 95 -21.57 -10.91 -5.95
N PHE A 96 -21.08 -9.82 -5.36
CA PHE A 96 -19.80 -9.22 -5.69
C PHE A 96 -18.63 -10.20 -5.51
N LYS A 97 -18.56 -10.87 -4.36
CA LYS A 97 -17.52 -11.89 -4.09
C LYS A 97 -17.59 -13.08 -5.05
N LYS A 98 -18.81 -13.53 -5.41
CA LYS A 98 -19.00 -14.59 -6.40
C LYS A 98 -18.53 -14.14 -7.79
N ALA A 99 -18.82 -12.91 -8.18
CA ALA A 99 -18.35 -12.34 -9.45
C ALA A 99 -16.83 -12.28 -9.53
N LEU A 100 -16.14 -11.83 -8.47
CA LEU A 100 -14.68 -11.82 -8.38
C LEU A 100 -14.10 -13.24 -8.55
N LYS A 101 -14.62 -14.21 -7.78
CA LYS A 101 -14.14 -15.61 -7.86
C LYS A 101 -14.39 -16.22 -9.24
N ALA A 102 -15.54 -15.96 -9.85
CA ALA A 102 -15.86 -16.44 -11.19
C ALA A 102 -14.95 -15.80 -12.26
N ALA A 103 -14.65 -14.51 -12.14
CA ALA A 103 -13.75 -13.82 -13.07
C ALA A 103 -12.32 -14.35 -13.03
N ALA A 104 -11.86 -14.91 -11.91
CA ALA A 104 -10.48 -15.37 -11.71
C ALA A 104 -9.98 -16.40 -12.73
N VAL A 105 -10.88 -17.16 -13.35
CA VAL A 105 -10.51 -18.16 -14.38
C VAL A 105 -10.21 -17.51 -15.73
N SER A 106 -10.64 -16.25 -15.94
CA SER A 106 -10.42 -15.56 -17.21
C SER A 106 -9.00 -15.02 -17.32
N ARG A 107 -8.53 -14.95 -18.56
CA ARG A 107 -7.20 -14.41 -18.87
C ARG A 107 -7.10 -12.93 -18.54
N GLU A 108 -8.16 -12.17 -18.79
CA GLU A 108 -8.27 -10.74 -18.52
C GLU A 108 -8.14 -10.44 -17.02
N MET A 109 -8.71 -11.28 -16.15
CA MET A 109 -8.58 -11.11 -14.70
C MET A 109 -7.19 -11.50 -14.21
N ARG A 110 -6.60 -12.57 -14.73
CA ARG A 110 -5.22 -12.94 -14.41
C ARG A 110 -4.23 -11.88 -14.90
N PHE A 111 -4.42 -11.38 -16.11
CA PHE A 111 -3.65 -10.24 -16.62
C PHE A 111 -3.77 -9.01 -15.72
N ALA A 112 -5.00 -8.63 -15.33
CA ALA A 112 -5.24 -7.48 -14.47
C ALA A 112 -4.55 -7.61 -13.11
N GLN A 113 -4.62 -8.79 -12.48
CA GLN A 113 -3.94 -9.04 -11.20
C GLN A 113 -2.43 -8.96 -11.34
N ASN A 114 -1.86 -9.58 -12.36
CA ASN A 114 -0.42 -9.56 -12.63
C ASN A 114 0.07 -8.14 -12.94
N GLN A 115 -0.67 -7.37 -13.74
CA GLN A 115 -0.33 -5.99 -14.09
C GLN A 115 -0.33 -5.09 -12.85
N VAL A 116 -1.35 -5.17 -12.02
CA VAL A 116 -1.44 -4.37 -10.79
C VAL A 116 -0.36 -4.78 -9.78
N ALA A 117 -0.05 -6.08 -9.67
CA ALA A 117 1.04 -6.58 -8.83
C ALA A 117 2.40 -6.02 -9.31
N PHE A 118 2.64 -6.08 -10.62
CA PHE A 118 3.86 -5.55 -11.22
C PHE A 118 4.02 -4.06 -10.94
N GLU A 119 3.04 -3.23 -11.32
CA GLU A 119 3.13 -1.78 -11.21
C GLU A 119 3.25 -1.29 -9.75
N ARG A 120 2.58 -1.96 -8.82
CA ARG A 120 2.53 -1.52 -7.43
C ARG A 120 3.71 -1.96 -6.57
N TYR A 121 4.28 -3.12 -6.88
CA TYR A 121 5.25 -3.74 -5.96
C TYR A 121 6.56 -4.12 -6.64
N LEU A 122 6.52 -4.83 -7.78
CA LEU A 122 7.74 -5.33 -8.41
C LEU A 122 8.50 -4.23 -9.15
N LYS A 123 7.81 -3.39 -9.90
CA LYS A 123 8.41 -2.26 -10.61
C LYS A 123 9.12 -1.29 -9.67
N PRO A 124 8.50 -0.82 -8.55
CA PRO A 124 9.20 -0.04 -7.55
C PRO A 124 10.45 -0.74 -6.98
N ALA A 125 10.39 -2.07 -6.76
CA ALA A 125 11.54 -2.81 -6.29
C ALA A 125 12.70 -2.82 -7.31
N ILE A 126 12.38 -2.99 -8.60
CA ILE A 126 13.36 -2.92 -9.70
C ILE A 126 13.96 -1.49 -9.79
N GLU A 127 13.14 -0.45 -9.63
CA GLU A 127 13.60 0.94 -9.65
C GLU A 127 14.55 1.25 -8.48
N VAL A 128 14.23 0.76 -7.28
CA VAL A 128 15.14 0.84 -6.12
C VAL A 128 16.46 0.13 -6.40
N CYS A 129 16.43 -1.10 -6.92
CA CYS A 129 17.65 -1.84 -7.27
C CYS A 129 18.48 -1.07 -8.30
N ARG A 130 17.83 -0.53 -9.34
CA ARG A 130 18.51 0.27 -10.38
C ARG A 130 19.17 1.52 -9.79
N GLY A 131 18.46 2.26 -8.95
CA GLY A 131 18.98 3.48 -8.30
C GLY A 131 20.14 3.21 -7.33
N SER A 132 20.21 1.99 -6.79
CA SER A 132 21.27 1.55 -5.87
C SER A 132 22.37 0.74 -6.55
N ALA A 133 22.32 0.57 -7.88
CA ALA A 133 23.19 -0.31 -8.64
C ALA A 133 23.19 -1.78 -8.16
N PHE A 134 22.10 -2.25 -7.60
CA PHE A 134 21.94 -3.63 -7.15
C PHE A 134 21.57 -4.54 -8.33
N THR A 135 22.22 -5.70 -8.38
CA THR A 135 22.16 -6.63 -9.53
C THR A 135 21.83 -8.07 -9.14
N LEU A 136 21.88 -8.39 -7.85
CA LEU A 136 21.70 -9.77 -7.37
C LEU A 136 20.21 -10.11 -7.21
N PRO A 137 19.76 -11.29 -7.69
CA PRO A 137 18.38 -11.76 -7.55
C PRO A 137 17.86 -11.76 -6.11
N LEU A 138 18.70 -12.09 -5.13
CA LEU A 138 18.36 -12.03 -3.72
C LEU A 138 18.04 -10.59 -3.29
N SER A 139 18.77 -9.60 -3.76
CA SER A 139 18.52 -8.19 -3.46
C SER A 139 17.15 -7.74 -3.96
N LEU A 140 16.80 -8.12 -5.20
CA LEU A 140 15.48 -7.87 -5.75
C LEU A 140 14.38 -8.51 -4.90
N ALA A 141 14.53 -9.76 -4.50
CA ALA A 141 13.56 -10.49 -3.69
C ALA A 141 13.37 -9.84 -2.30
N VAL A 142 14.46 -9.44 -1.64
CA VAL A 142 14.44 -8.75 -0.35
C VAL A 142 13.71 -7.42 -0.44
N ILE A 143 14.01 -6.60 -1.46
CA ILE A 143 13.41 -5.27 -1.63
C ILE A 143 11.94 -5.42 -2.00
N TYR A 144 11.60 -6.33 -2.91
CA TYR A 144 10.24 -6.62 -3.32
C TYR A 144 9.37 -7.10 -2.13
N ASP A 145 9.85 -8.05 -1.35
CA ASP A 145 9.17 -8.49 -0.12
C ASP A 145 8.99 -7.34 0.88
N SER A 146 9.99 -6.48 1.00
CA SER A 146 9.95 -5.35 1.92
C SER A 146 8.95 -4.27 1.52
N ILE A 147 8.82 -4.00 0.23
CA ILE A 147 7.82 -3.08 -0.34
C ILE A 147 6.42 -3.68 -0.18
N ASN A 148 6.24 -4.96 -0.53
CA ASN A 148 4.97 -5.66 -0.41
C ASN A 148 4.49 -5.72 1.06
N HIS A 149 5.38 -6.02 1.99
CA HIS A 149 5.09 -6.07 3.43
C HIS A 149 5.01 -4.68 4.10
N GLY A 150 5.35 -3.59 3.39
CA GLY A 150 5.29 -2.21 3.88
C GLY A 150 6.38 -1.84 4.89
N SER A 151 7.50 -2.57 4.92
CA SER A 151 8.64 -2.30 5.80
C SER A 151 9.77 -1.50 5.15
N TRP A 152 9.78 -1.36 3.82
CA TRP A 152 10.88 -0.76 3.07
C TRP A 152 11.27 0.63 3.58
N GLU A 153 10.33 1.57 3.57
CA GLU A 153 10.57 2.97 3.97
C GLU A 153 10.94 3.12 5.46
N LYS A 154 10.59 2.14 6.29
CA LYS A 154 10.86 2.18 7.73
C LYS A 154 12.27 1.73 8.08
N ILE A 155 12.88 0.92 7.22
CA ILE A 155 14.16 0.26 7.52
C ILE A 155 15.30 0.76 6.64
N ARG A 156 15.06 1.10 5.36
CA ARG A 156 16.11 1.51 4.41
C ARG A 156 17.03 2.61 4.96
N ASP A 157 16.42 3.63 5.58
CA ASP A 157 17.15 4.80 6.08
C ASP A 157 17.94 4.52 7.39
N ARG A 158 17.75 3.32 7.96
CA ARG A 158 18.51 2.86 9.14
C ARG A 158 19.79 2.13 8.75
N VAL A 159 19.95 1.77 7.48
CA VAL A 159 21.16 1.13 6.97
C VAL A 159 22.17 2.22 6.65
N GLY A 160 23.34 2.15 7.26
CA GLY A 160 24.43 3.07 6.99
C GLY A 160 25.11 2.82 5.65
N LYS A 161 26.24 3.53 5.42
CA LYS A 161 27.10 3.26 4.28
C LYS A 161 27.69 1.85 4.37
N CYS A 162 27.67 1.12 3.27
CA CYS A 162 28.26 -0.21 3.14
C CYS A 162 29.10 -0.26 1.86
N ASP A 163 30.13 -1.09 1.88
CA ASP A 163 31.14 -1.14 0.80
C ASP A 163 30.67 -1.99 -0.41
N SER A 164 29.56 -2.71 -0.27
CA SER A 164 29.02 -3.57 -1.34
C SER A 164 27.53 -3.80 -1.22
N GLU A 165 26.91 -4.21 -2.33
CA GLU A 165 25.52 -4.67 -2.38
C GLU A 165 25.24 -5.76 -1.34
N LYS A 166 26.10 -6.78 -1.26
CA LYS A 166 25.98 -7.90 -0.32
C LYS A 166 26.00 -7.43 1.14
N ALA A 167 26.90 -6.51 1.48
CA ALA A 167 27.00 -5.95 2.82
C ALA A 167 25.75 -5.14 3.17
N TRP A 168 25.28 -4.30 2.24
CA TRP A 168 24.09 -3.46 2.45
C TRP A 168 22.83 -4.30 2.64
N ILE A 169 22.58 -5.27 1.77
CA ILE A 169 21.42 -6.16 1.86
C ILE A 169 21.44 -6.98 3.14
N THR A 170 22.63 -7.49 3.53
CA THR A 170 22.78 -8.26 4.79
C THR A 170 22.37 -7.42 5.98
N GLU A 171 22.87 -6.18 6.06
CA GLU A 171 22.57 -5.27 7.16
C GLU A 171 21.09 -4.86 7.15
N TYR A 172 20.53 -4.60 5.96
CA TYR A 172 19.11 -4.32 5.80
C TYR A 172 18.23 -5.44 6.35
N VAL A 173 18.51 -6.69 5.98
CA VAL A 173 17.72 -7.85 6.43
C VAL A 173 17.83 -8.03 7.95
N ARG A 174 19.03 -7.86 8.53
CA ARG A 174 19.24 -7.90 9.99
C ARG A 174 18.44 -6.84 10.74
N LYS A 175 18.48 -5.59 10.26
CA LYS A 175 17.72 -4.48 10.86
C LYS A 175 16.21 -4.70 10.74
N ARG A 176 15.77 -5.23 9.60
CA ARG A 176 14.36 -5.58 9.39
C ARG A 176 13.93 -6.71 10.32
N ASP A 177 14.75 -7.74 10.51
CA ASP A 177 14.45 -8.85 11.43
C ASP A 177 14.33 -8.36 12.87
N ALA A 178 15.25 -7.52 13.33
CA ALA A 178 15.19 -6.91 14.66
C ALA A 178 13.95 -6.03 14.84
N TRP A 179 13.58 -5.27 13.80
CA TRP A 179 12.36 -4.44 13.81
C TRP A 179 11.10 -5.29 13.85
N LEU A 180 11.00 -6.39 13.09
CA LEU A 180 9.88 -7.31 13.16
C LEU A 180 9.75 -7.94 14.54
N LEU A 181 10.89 -8.31 15.17
CA LEU A 181 10.92 -8.85 16.52
C LEU A 181 10.39 -7.84 17.56
N SER A 182 10.67 -6.56 17.40
CA SER A 182 10.27 -5.52 18.34
C SER A 182 8.77 -5.21 18.34
N ILE A 183 8.02 -5.72 17.37
CA ILE A 183 6.59 -5.46 17.24
C ILE A 183 5.81 -6.76 17.43
N PRO A 184 5.07 -6.94 18.55
CA PRO A 184 4.43 -8.22 18.88
C PRO A 184 3.58 -8.81 17.76
N ARG A 185 2.77 -7.97 17.08
CA ARG A 185 1.91 -8.40 15.96
C ARG A 185 2.69 -8.83 14.70
N LEU A 186 3.95 -8.41 14.54
CA LEU A 186 4.78 -8.73 13.37
C LEU A 186 5.83 -9.81 13.66
N MET A 187 6.04 -10.15 14.91
CA MET A 187 7.06 -11.12 15.33
C MET A 187 6.91 -12.46 14.61
N ASN A 188 5.69 -12.92 14.39
CA ASN A 188 5.40 -14.17 13.68
C ASN A 188 5.71 -14.09 12.16
N THR A 189 5.98 -12.91 11.59
CA THR A 189 6.34 -12.75 10.18
C THR A 189 7.85 -12.83 9.92
N ARG A 190 8.65 -13.07 10.95
CA ARG A 190 10.12 -13.21 10.86
C ARG A 190 10.58 -14.40 10.02
N TYR A 191 9.72 -15.36 9.69
CA TYR A 191 10.06 -16.42 8.74
C TYR A 191 10.55 -15.86 7.39
N ARG A 192 10.10 -14.67 6.98
CA ARG A 192 10.54 -13.95 5.77
C ARG A 192 12.01 -13.56 5.87
N THR A 193 12.37 -12.84 6.92
CA THR A 193 13.75 -12.39 7.14
C THR A 193 14.70 -13.53 7.43
N ARG A 194 14.25 -14.56 8.15
CA ARG A 194 15.03 -15.78 8.40
C ARG A 194 15.38 -16.49 7.10
N PHE A 195 14.41 -16.67 6.19
CA PHE A 195 14.68 -17.23 4.88
C PHE A 195 15.77 -16.46 4.16
N PHE A 196 15.70 -15.13 4.10
CA PHE A 196 16.73 -14.31 3.43
C PHE A 196 18.09 -14.41 4.13
N LEU A 197 18.12 -14.41 5.46
CA LEU A 197 19.36 -14.59 6.22
C LEU A 197 20.01 -15.96 5.94
N ASP A 198 19.21 -17.01 5.81
CA ASP A 198 19.71 -18.36 5.47
C ASP A 198 20.31 -18.40 4.05
N GLN A 199 19.67 -17.72 3.07
CA GLN A 199 20.25 -17.60 1.71
C GLN A 199 21.56 -16.81 1.73
N ILE A 200 21.64 -15.72 2.51
CA ILE A 200 22.86 -14.93 2.70
C ILE A 200 23.97 -15.79 3.33
N ALA A 201 23.67 -16.51 4.41
CA ALA A 201 24.64 -17.34 5.13
C ALA A 201 25.19 -18.47 4.28
N THR A 202 24.38 -19.03 3.38
CA THR A 202 24.77 -20.09 2.45
C THR A 202 25.32 -19.57 1.13
N GLY A 203 25.45 -18.25 0.96
CA GLY A 203 25.99 -17.63 -0.25
C GLY A 203 25.12 -17.73 -1.50
N ARG A 204 23.84 -18.06 -1.38
CA ARG A 204 22.90 -18.27 -2.48
C ARG A 204 22.28 -16.96 -3.01
N TRP A 205 23.12 -16.05 -3.44
CA TRP A 205 22.71 -14.71 -3.91
C TRP A 205 21.91 -14.74 -5.21
N ASP A 206 22.11 -15.75 -6.03
CA ASP A 206 21.43 -15.94 -7.33
C ASP A 206 20.08 -16.68 -7.17
N LEU A 207 19.74 -17.11 -5.94
CA LEU A 207 18.52 -17.86 -5.66
C LEU A 207 18.38 -19.06 -6.60
N GLU A 208 19.44 -19.89 -6.70
CA GLU A 208 19.46 -21.06 -7.57
C GLU A 208 18.37 -22.08 -7.19
N LEU A 209 17.78 -22.67 -8.23
CA LEU A 209 16.75 -23.71 -8.07
C LEU A 209 17.38 -25.12 -8.03
N PRO A 210 16.87 -26.06 -7.23
CA PRO A 210 15.68 -25.94 -6.37
C PRO A 210 15.90 -25.05 -5.15
N LEU A 211 14.82 -24.37 -4.71
CA LEU A 211 14.84 -23.45 -3.59
C LEU A 211 13.68 -23.74 -2.66
N THR A 212 13.93 -24.05 -1.40
CA THR A 212 12.89 -24.26 -0.41
C THR A 212 12.53 -22.94 0.29
N VAL A 213 11.28 -22.51 0.15
CA VAL A 213 10.73 -21.29 0.73
C VAL A 213 9.60 -21.67 1.67
N HIS A 214 9.74 -21.43 2.97
CA HIS A 214 8.72 -21.71 3.98
C HIS A 214 8.06 -23.10 3.83
N GLY A 215 8.91 -24.13 3.61
CA GLY A 215 8.49 -25.51 3.41
C GLY A 215 7.99 -25.88 2.01
N ILE A 216 7.92 -24.93 1.08
CA ILE A 216 7.54 -25.18 -0.31
C ILE A 216 8.80 -25.21 -1.18
N GLU A 217 8.98 -26.30 -1.94
CA GLU A 217 10.07 -26.42 -2.89
C GLU A 217 9.71 -25.77 -4.22
N LEU A 218 10.55 -24.85 -4.68
CA LEU A 218 10.47 -24.19 -5.98
C LEU A 218 11.44 -24.88 -6.95
N THR A 219 10.93 -25.48 -8.03
CA THR A 219 11.75 -26.22 -8.99
C THR A 219 11.81 -25.54 -10.37
N LYS A 220 12.79 -25.90 -11.20
CA LYS A 220 12.94 -25.37 -12.56
C LYS A 220 11.72 -25.65 -13.43
N GLU A 221 11.12 -26.82 -13.27
CA GLU A 221 9.95 -27.28 -14.03
C GLU A 221 8.73 -26.40 -13.73
N MET A 222 8.54 -26.00 -12.46
CA MET A 222 7.47 -25.10 -12.07
C MET A 222 7.59 -23.74 -12.77
N PHE A 223 8.79 -23.17 -12.82
CA PHE A 223 9.05 -21.90 -13.50
C PHE A 223 8.89 -22.00 -15.01
N SER A 224 9.32 -23.10 -15.62
CA SER A 224 9.15 -23.34 -17.06
C SER A 224 7.67 -23.39 -17.43
N ARG A 225 6.83 -24.08 -16.65
CA ARG A 225 5.38 -24.13 -16.86
C ARG A 225 4.77 -22.74 -16.72
N GLN A 226 5.09 -22.01 -15.63
CA GLN A 226 4.55 -20.67 -15.40
C GLN A 226 4.95 -19.69 -16.50
N THR A 227 6.17 -19.77 -17.01
CA THR A 227 6.63 -18.95 -18.13
C THR A 227 5.82 -19.24 -19.39
N ALA A 228 5.54 -20.51 -19.68
CA ALA A 228 4.72 -20.92 -20.82
C ALA A 228 3.26 -20.47 -20.67
N GLU A 229 2.68 -20.51 -19.46
CA GLU A 229 1.35 -19.98 -19.16
C GLU A 229 1.28 -18.46 -19.33
N ASN A 230 2.23 -17.73 -18.77
CA ASN A 230 2.32 -16.28 -18.91
C ASN A 230 2.46 -15.84 -20.39
N ALA A 231 3.21 -16.59 -21.19
CA ALA A 231 3.33 -16.34 -22.62
C ALA A 231 1.99 -16.52 -23.36
N LYS A 232 1.19 -17.54 -22.99
CA LYS A 232 -0.16 -17.72 -23.52
C LYS A 232 -1.10 -16.60 -23.11
N ASP A 233 -1.02 -16.12 -21.87
CA ASP A 233 -1.83 -15.02 -21.38
C ASP A 233 -1.45 -13.68 -22.02
N SER A 234 -0.18 -13.48 -22.38
CA SER A 234 0.32 -12.29 -23.08
C SER A 234 0.06 -12.28 -24.59
N ALA A 235 -0.16 -13.44 -25.21
CA ALA A 235 -0.40 -13.58 -26.66
C ALA A 235 -1.82 -13.14 -27.11
N VAL A 236 -2.68 -12.73 -26.17
CA VAL A 236 -3.90 -11.98 -26.49
C VAL A 236 -3.49 -10.54 -26.67
N GLY A 237 -3.23 -10.17 -27.92
CA GLY A 237 -2.99 -8.77 -28.28
C GLY A 237 -4.13 -7.87 -27.80
N PRO A 238 -3.87 -6.59 -27.51
CA PRO A 238 -4.93 -5.64 -27.26
C PRO A 238 -5.83 -5.61 -28.48
N LEU A 239 -7.11 -5.84 -28.28
CA LEU A 239 -8.13 -5.33 -29.19
C LEU A 239 -7.82 -3.85 -29.40
N ASP A 240 -7.49 -3.48 -30.63
CA ASP A 240 -7.14 -2.16 -31.16
C ASP A 240 -6.75 -1.12 -30.09
N LYS A 241 -5.48 -0.67 -30.16
CA LYS A 241 -4.99 0.46 -29.35
C LYS A 241 -6.02 1.60 -29.38
N PRO A 242 -6.69 1.91 -28.28
CA PRO A 242 -7.10 3.27 -28.05
C PRO A 242 -5.83 4.05 -27.70
N ALA A 243 -5.70 5.23 -28.31
CA ALA A 243 -4.61 6.16 -28.12
C ALA A 243 -4.16 6.26 -26.66
N ALA A 244 -2.87 6.45 -26.48
CA ALA A 244 -2.22 6.75 -25.22
C ALA A 244 -3.07 7.73 -24.39
N THR A 245 -3.76 7.24 -23.40
CA THR A 245 -4.51 8.06 -22.46
C THR A 245 -4.03 7.75 -21.06
N GLN A 246 -3.24 8.68 -20.59
CA GLN A 246 -3.03 9.11 -19.21
C GLN A 246 -3.00 8.03 -18.12
N ALA A 247 -1.87 7.99 -17.44
CA ALA A 247 -1.66 7.36 -16.16
C ALA A 247 -2.88 7.54 -15.26
N GLY A 248 -3.47 6.44 -14.84
CA GLY A 248 -4.44 6.45 -13.76
C GLY A 248 -3.81 7.06 -12.50
N PRO A 249 -4.61 7.53 -11.54
CA PRO A 249 -4.12 8.28 -10.39
C PRO A 249 -3.00 7.51 -9.69
N VAL A 250 -1.87 8.18 -9.54
CA VAL A 250 -0.75 7.71 -8.72
C VAL A 250 -1.28 7.55 -7.30
N ILE A 251 -1.53 6.31 -6.91
CA ILE A 251 -2.05 6.02 -5.59
C ILE A 251 -0.88 6.11 -4.62
N THR A 252 -0.92 7.15 -3.81
CA THR A 252 -0.02 7.34 -2.69
C THR A 252 0.03 6.11 -1.78
N LYS A 253 1.23 5.68 -1.49
CA LYS A 253 1.77 4.74 -0.47
C LYS A 253 0.86 3.60 0.01
N PRO A 254 1.28 2.34 -0.15
CA PRO A 254 0.62 1.22 0.50
C PRO A 254 0.80 1.32 2.02
N HIS A 255 -0.30 1.39 2.75
CA HIS A 255 -0.27 1.16 4.19
C HIS A 255 -0.01 -0.33 4.46
N SER A 256 0.97 -0.59 5.33
CA SER A 256 1.29 -1.93 5.81
C SER A 256 0.13 -2.51 6.61
N PHE A 257 -0.40 -3.65 6.17
CA PHE A 257 -1.35 -4.44 6.96
C PHE A 257 -0.63 -5.52 7.76
N PRO A 258 -1.09 -5.82 8.99
CA PRO A 258 -0.55 -6.94 9.74
C PRO A 258 -0.99 -8.27 9.12
N PRO A 259 -0.13 -9.30 9.16
CA PRO A 259 -0.55 -10.66 8.86
C PRO A 259 -1.49 -11.19 9.95
N ASN A 260 -2.36 -12.10 9.55
CA ASN A 260 -3.35 -12.79 10.37
C ASN A 260 -2.81 -13.20 11.75
N SER A 261 -3.45 -12.73 12.80
CA SER A 261 -3.47 -13.43 14.06
C SER A 261 -4.94 -13.80 14.38
N ALA A 262 -5.19 -15.10 14.47
CA ALA A 262 -6.43 -15.63 15.00
C ALA A 262 -6.49 -15.31 16.49
N ASN A 263 -7.20 -14.27 16.88
CA ASN A 263 -7.77 -14.14 18.21
C ASN A 263 -8.94 -13.15 18.11
N ASN A 264 -10.11 -13.66 18.38
CA ASN A 264 -11.43 -13.04 18.28
C ASN A 264 -11.76 -12.35 19.62
N PRO A 265 -11.99 -11.03 19.66
CA PRO A 265 -12.81 -10.43 20.70
C PRO A 265 -14.25 -10.23 20.17
N GLN A 266 -15.20 -10.56 21.03
CA GLN A 266 -16.63 -10.50 20.82
C GLN A 266 -17.09 -9.13 20.31
N ILE A 267 -18.02 -9.17 19.35
CA ILE A 267 -18.64 -7.98 18.75
C ILE A 267 -19.70 -7.47 19.71
N GLU A 268 -19.49 -6.28 20.26
CA GLU A 268 -20.56 -5.47 20.80
C GLU A 268 -21.38 -4.88 19.64
N THR A 269 -22.63 -5.25 19.56
CA THR A 269 -23.61 -4.74 18.57
C THR A 269 -23.95 -3.30 18.92
N GLN A 270 -23.56 -2.35 18.09
CA GLN A 270 -24.03 -0.96 18.19
C GLN A 270 -25.50 -0.83 17.77
N PRO A 271 -26.27 0.07 18.39
CA PRO A 271 -27.67 0.28 18.05
C PRO A 271 -27.86 0.83 16.62
N PRO A 272 -29.01 0.63 15.98
CA PRO A 272 -29.27 1.10 14.61
C PRO A 272 -29.27 2.62 14.53
N ILE A 273 -28.53 3.14 13.56
CA ILE A 273 -28.41 4.58 13.26
C ILE A 273 -29.77 5.09 12.77
N ASN A 274 -30.21 6.23 13.30
CA ASN A 274 -31.50 6.82 12.92
C ASN A 274 -31.48 7.50 11.54
N ALA A 275 -32.65 7.75 10.94
CA ALA A 275 -32.76 8.27 9.56
C ALA A 275 -32.15 9.68 9.39
N GLU A 276 -32.12 10.49 10.44
CA GLU A 276 -31.53 11.83 10.42
C GLU A 276 -30.01 11.82 10.39
N GLU A 277 -29.41 10.88 11.08
CA GLU A 277 -27.97 10.64 11.11
C GLU A 277 -27.45 10.08 9.77
N ASN A 278 -28.23 9.20 9.12
CA ASN A 278 -27.98 8.74 7.76
C ASN A 278 -27.99 9.90 6.74
N SER A 279 -28.97 10.82 6.82
CA SER A 279 -29.04 11.98 5.93
C SER A 279 -27.84 12.94 6.12
N ARG A 280 -27.37 13.11 7.35
CA ARG A 280 -26.16 13.89 7.65
C ARG A 280 -24.88 13.24 7.10
N LEU A 281 -24.77 11.91 7.22
CA LEU A 281 -23.66 11.14 6.68
C LEU A 281 -23.63 11.22 5.16
N GLU A 282 -24.77 11.10 4.46
CA GLU A 282 -24.86 11.25 3.01
C GLU A 282 -24.40 12.63 2.52
N LYS A 283 -24.76 13.69 3.24
CA LYS A 283 -24.30 15.06 2.90
C LYS A 283 -22.78 15.24 3.12
N ILE A 284 -22.23 14.62 4.16
CA ILE A 284 -20.79 14.63 4.43
C ILE A 284 -20.05 13.83 3.35
N GLU A 285 -20.54 12.66 2.98
CA GLU A 285 -19.96 11.83 1.92
C GLU A 285 -19.98 12.55 0.56
N ALA A 286 -21.07 13.20 0.20
CA ALA A 286 -21.15 14.03 -1.02
C ALA A 286 -20.11 15.16 -1.04
N LYS A 287 -19.91 15.84 0.10
CA LYS A 287 -18.85 16.88 0.22
C LYS A 287 -17.44 16.31 0.17
N VAL A 288 -17.20 15.15 0.73
CA VAL A 288 -15.89 14.46 0.66
C VAL A 288 -15.57 14.07 -0.78
N VAL A 289 -16.55 13.55 -1.52
CA VAL A 289 -16.39 13.19 -2.94
C VAL A 289 -16.10 14.43 -3.80
N GLU A 290 -16.81 15.54 -3.57
CA GLU A 290 -16.56 16.80 -4.27
C GLU A 290 -15.17 17.37 -3.95
N THR A 291 -14.74 17.29 -2.69
CA THR A 291 -13.41 17.74 -2.26
C THR A 291 -12.31 16.88 -2.86
N ALA A 292 -12.50 15.56 -2.92
CA ALA A 292 -11.56 14.64 -3.56
C ALA A 292 -11.43 14.91 -5.07
N ALA A 293 -12.54 15.22 -5.76
CA ALA A 293 -12.53 15.57 -7.17
C ALA A 293 -11.86 16.95 -7.45
N ARG A 294 -11.92 17.87 -6.48
CA ARG A 294 -11.18 19.15 -6.55
C ARG A 294 -9.68 18.94 -6.36
N TYR A 295 -9.30 18.05 -5.43
CA TYR A 295 -7.91 17.70 -5.18
C TYR A 295 -7.26 17.01 -6.40
N ASP A 296 -7.96 16.07 -7.03
CA ASP A 296 -7.51 15.39 -8.24
C ASP A 296 -7.31 16.37 -9.43
N ARG A 297 -8.20 17.37 -9.58
CA ARG A 297 -8.02 18.45 -10.56
C ARG A 297 -6.83 19.35 -10.25
N PHE A 298 -6.60 19.66 -8.96
CA PHE A 298 -5.45 20.44 -8.51
C PHE A 298 -4.15 19.70 -8.79
N GLU A 299 -4.07 18.41 -8.46
CA GLU A 299 -2.90 17.56 -8.70
C GLU A 299 -2.58 17.45 -10.20
N LYS A 300 -3.59 17.28 -11.06
CA LYS A 300 -3.42 17.31 -12.54
C LYS A 300 -2.87 18.65 -13.02
N THR A 301 -3.35 19.75 -12.46
CA THR A 301 -2.88 21.10 -12.81
C THR A 301 -1.42 21.30 -12.38
N VAL A 302 -1.04 20.89 -11.18
CA VAL A 302 0.33 20.97 -10.67
C VAL A 302 1.28 20.10 -11.49
N THR A 303 0.90 18.85 -11.80
CA THR A 303 1.71 17.94 -12.61
C THR A 303 1.94 18.48 -14.02
N THR A 304 0.92 19.08 -14.64
CA THR A 304 1.03 19.69 -15.97
C THR A 304 1.95 20.93 -15.97
N MET A 305 1.98 21.69 -14.87
CA MET A 305 2.82 22.88 -14.72
C MET A 305 4.29 22.55 -14.43
N VAL A 306 4.57 21.49 -13.65
CA VAL A 306 5.93 21.03 -13.31
C VAL A 306 6.69 20.52 -14.54
N THR A 307 6.00 20.01 -15.56
CA THR A 307 6.62 19.53 -16.81
C THR A 307 7.04 20.62 -17.78
N ARG A 308 6.70 21.90 -17.54
CA ARG A 308 7.13 23.06 -18.37
C ARG A 308 8.13 23.93 -17.61
N LYS A 309 9.37 23.97 -18.09
CA LYS A 309 10.50 24.74 -17.52
C LYS A 309 10.27 26.25 -17.32
N ASP A 310 9.25 26.84 -17.91
CA ASP A 310 8.93 28.27 -17.84
C ASP A 310 7.89 28.65 -16.77
N ALA A 311 7.41 27.69 -15.98
CA ALA A 311 6.28 27.87 -15.07
C ALA A 311 6.65 28.28 -13.64
N ALA A 312 7.94 28.40 -13.29
CA ALA A 312 8.34 28.65 -11.91
C ALA A 312 7.81 29.98 -11.33
N LYS A 313 7.68 31.04 -12.13
CA LYS A 313 7.13 32.33 -11.67
C LYS A 313 5.59 32.31 -11.54
N SER A 314 4.89 31.61 -12.45
CA SER A 314 3.42 31.51 -12.38
C SER A 314 2.95 30.50 -11.32
N LEU A 315 3.79 29.49 -10.99
CA LEU A 315 3.50 28.49 -9.97
C LEU A 315 3.29 29.13 -8.60
N TRP A 316 4.19 30.04 -8.20
CA TRP A 316 4.09 30.71 -6.89
C TRP A 316 2.84 31.59 -6.76
N THR A 317 2.45 32.29 -7.82
CA THR A 317 1.23 33.12 -7.81
C THR A 317 -0.04 32.28 -7.77
N THR A 318 -0.06 31.12 -8.45
CA THR A 318 -1.21 30.20 -8.44
C THR A 318 -1.32 29.45 -7.11
N ILE A 319 -0.20 28.98 -6.55
CA ILE A 319 -0.18 28.32 -5.23
C ILE A 319 -0.59 29.31 -4.13
N ALA A 320 -0.07 30.52 -4.14
CA ALA A 320 -0.44 31.55 -3.16
C ALA A 320 -1.93 31.90 -3.27
N GLY A 321 -2.48 32.02 -4.48
CA GLY A 321 -3.91 32.26 -4.72
C GLY A 321 -4.79 31.11 -4.24
N SER A 322 -4.39 29.86 -4.50
CA SER A 322 -5.14 28.67 -4.08
C SER A 322 -5.10 28.46 -2.57
N ILE A 323 -3.96 28.72 -1.91
CA ILE A 323 -3.82 28.67 -0.45
C ILE A 323 -4.69 29.76 0.18
N TRP A 324 -4.71 30.96 -0.39
CA TRP A 324 -5.53 32.08 0.09
C TRP A 324 -7.03 31.79 -0.05
N GLN A 325 -7.49 31.26 -1.18
CA GLN A 325 -8.88 30.85 -1.36
C GLN A 325 -9.29 29.71 -0.40
N SER A 326 -8.42 28.72 -0.20
CA SER A 326 -8.66 27.64 0.76
C SER A 326 -8.71 28.16 2.19
N PHE A 327 -7.86 29.13 2.55
CA PHE A 327 -7.88 29.79 3.83
C PHE A 327 -9.20 30.52 4.08
N TRP A 328 -9.68 31.30 3.09
CA TRP A 328 -10.94 32.01 3.21
C TRP A 328 -12.17 31.09 3.24
N ALA A 329 -12.14 29.97 2.49
CA ALA A 329 -13.18 28.97 2.55
C ALA A 329 -13.22 28.26 3.93
N LEU A 330 -12.06 27.93 4.49
CA LEU A 330 -11.94 27.39 5.85
C LEU A 330 -12.38 28.41 6.88
N PHE A 331 -12.00 29.66 6.75
CA PHE A 331 -12.39 30.74 7.65
C PHE A 331 -13.91 31.01 7.62
N ALA A 332 -14.52 31.04 6.44
CA ALA A 332 -15.97 31.17 6.28
C ALA A 332 -16.73 29.99 6.88
N PHE A 333 -16.20 28.75 6.71
CA PHE A 333 -16.73 27.57 7.34
C PHE A 333 -16.64 27.65 8.88
N LEU A 334 -15.49 28.07 9.42
CA LEU A 334 -15.28 28.23 10.85
C LEU A 334 -16.20 29.31 11.45
N VAL A 335 -16.36 30.46 10.79
CA VAL A 335 -17.24 31.54 11.25
C VAL A 335 -18.72 31.14 11.27
N GLY A 336 -19.12 30.20 10.39
CA GLY A 336 -20.50 29.69 10.36
C GLY A 336 -20.81 28.57 11.37
N LEU A 337 -19.86 28.19 12.22
CA LEU A 337 -20.08 27.14 13.21
C LEU A 337 -20.89 27.69 14.43
N PRO A 338 -21.77 26.84 15.02
CA PRO A 338 -22.50 27.19 16.27
C PRO A 338 -21.52 27.54 17.41
N ARG A 339 -21.95 28.40 18.31
CA ARG A 339 -21.13 28.87 19.47
C ARG A 339 -20.60 27.72 20.33
N GLU A 340 -21.35 26.64 20.44
CA GLU A 340 -21.00 25.43 21.20
C GLU A 340 -19.76 24.75 20.62
N VAL A 341 -19.63 24.75 19.28
CA VAL A 341 -18.49 24.19 18.60
C VAL A 341 -17.22 25.02 18.82
N TRP A 342 -17.37 26.36 18.86
CA TRP A 342 -16.25 27.24 19.18
C TRP A 342 -15.76 27.05 20.61
N LEU A 343 -16.66 26.78 21.56
CA LEU A 343 -16.31 26.44 22.93
C LEU A 343 -15.48 25.17 23.01
N ILE A 344 -15.86 24.12 22.27
CA ILE A 344 -15.11 22.87 22.20
C ILE A 344 -13.73 23.08 21.56
N VAL A 345 -13.64 23.86 20.49
CA VAL A 345 -12.36 24.18 19.81
C VAL A 345 -11.45 24.97 20.77
N ALA A 346 -12.01 25.94 21.54
CA ALA A 346 -11.25 26.71 22.52
C ALA A 346 -10.72 25.82 23.65
N ILE A 347 -11.51 24.88 24.16
CA ILE A 347 -11.10 23.91 25.19
C ILE A 347 -9.97 23.01 24.67
N ILE A 348 -10.09 22.49 23.45
CA ILE A 348 -9.06 21.67 22.83
C ILE A 348 -7.78 22.47 22.64
N ALA A 349 -7.85 23.70 22.14
CA ALA A 349 -6.70 24.56 21.94
C ALA A 349 -6.01 24.89 23.28
N ALA A 350 -6.79 25.19 24.35
CA ALA A 350 -6.27 25.41 25.70
C ALA A 350 -5.56 24.13 26.24
N ALA A 351 -6.16 22.96 26.06
CA ALA A 351 -5.55 21.70 26.47
C ALA A 351 -4.23 21.42 25.75
N PHE A 352 -4.14 21.68 24.44
CA PHE A 352 -2.90 21.58 23.67
C PHE A 352 -1.85 22.60 24.14
N GLY A 353 -2.26 23.84 24.43
CA GLY A 353 -1.39 24.87 25.00
C GLY A 353 -0.79 24.46 26.34
N LEU A 354 -1.62 23.95 27.25
CA LEU A 354 -1.19 23.44 28.54
C LEU A 354 -0.26 22.22 28.41
N PHE A 355 -0.56 21.30 27.50
CA PHE A 355 0.29 20.16 27.21
C PHE A 355 1.65 20.58 26.66
N TYR A 356 1.69 21.57 25.76
CA TYR A 356 2.92 22.13 25.22
C TYR A 356 3.76 22.80 26.31
N LEU A 357 3.12 23.60 27.18
CA LEU A 357 3.79 24.23 28.31
C LEU A 357 4.37 23.22 29.30
N TYR A 358 3.57 22.20 29.63
CA TYR A 358 4.01 21.10 30.50
C TYR A 358 5.24 20.38 29.90
N ARG A 359 5.21 20.10 28.59
CA ARG A 359 6.33 19.49 27.88
C ARG A 359 7.59 20.35 27.90
N GLN A 360 7.46 21.68 27.77
CA GLN A 360 8.61 22.60 27.83
C GLN A 360 9.21 22.64 29.25
N ILE A 361 8.37 22.67 30.28
CA ILE A 361 8.81 22.64 31.68
C ILE A 361 9.50 21.29 32.00
N ALA A 362 8.93 20.18 31.55
CA ALA A 362 9.53 18.86 31.73
C ALA A 362 10.90 18.72 31.03
N LEU A 363 11.02 19.24 29.81
CA LEU A 363 12.30 19.26 29.07
C LEU A 363 13.32 20.21 29.72
N GLY A 364 12.89 21.33 30.31
CA GLY A 364 13.74 22.23 31.08
C GLY A 364 14.31 21.56 32.32
N LYS A 365 13.50 20.85 33.10
CA LYS A 365 13.94 20.09 34.29
C LYS A 365 14.93 18.98 33.93
N ILE A 366 14.74 18.28 32.79
CA ILE A 366 15.67 17.24 32.33
C ILE A 366 17.02 17.88 31.95
N ARG A 367 17.05 19.08 31.35
CA ARG A 367 18.29 19.81 31.05
C ARG A 367 19.04 20.24 32.30
N GLU A 368 18.35 20.79 33.31
CA GLU A 368 18.96 21.19 34.59
C GLU A 368 19.54 19.98 35.35
N GLN A 369 18.84 18.84 35.34
CA GLN A 369 19.37 17.61 35.94
C GLN A 369 20.60 17.08 35.22
N SER A 370 20.64 17.20 33.88
CA SER A 370 21.79 16.79 33.07
C SER A 370 23.04 17.69 33.30
N GLN A 371 22.85 18.98 33.54
CA GLN A 371 23.94 19.90 33.87
C GLN A 371 24.51 19.65 35.29
N ASN A 372 23.62 19.44 36.28
CA ASN A 372 24.05 19.16 37.67
C ASN A 372 24.73 17.78 37.83
N THR A 373 24.48 16.81 36.95
CA THR A 373 25.20 15.53 36.95
C THR A 373 26.53 15.60 36.24
N GLY A 374 26.72 16.52 35.30
CA GLY A 374 27.99 16.76 34.64
C GLY A 374 29.06 17.46 35.54
N GLU A 375 28.63 18.31 36.47
CA GLU A 375 29.55 18.99 37.43
C GLU A 375 30.01 18.12 38.60
N LYS A 376 29.37 16.94 38.81
CA LYS A 376 29.79 16.02 39.89
C LYS A 376 30.85 15.02 39.46
N TYR A 377 31.26 14.99 38.20
CA TYR A 377 32.29 14.09 37.65
C TYR A 377 33.41 14.82 36.88
N ALA A 378 33.48 16.13 37.01
CA ALA A 378 34.65 16.94 36.63
C ALA A 378 35.41 17.35 37.92
#